data_8e4c731eafb4bde94c8dfb30f6cb796c
#
_entry.id   8e4c731eafb4bde94c8dfb30f6cb796c
#
_cell.length_a   1.000
_cell.length_b   1.000
_cell.length_c   1.000
_cell.angle_alpha   90.00
_cell.angle_beta   90.00
_cell.angle_gamma   90.00
#
_symmetry.space_group_name_H-M   'P 1'
#
loop_
_entity.id
_entity.type
_entity.pdbx_description
1 polymer ?
#
loop_
_entity_poly.entity_id
_entity_poly.type
_entity_poly.pdbx_seq_one_letter_code
_entity_poly.pdbx_strand_id
1 'polypeptide(L)'
;MSQSNKMSVMQLTILTAVNMMGSGIIMLPTKLAQVGALSIVSWLVTAVGSMCLAYVFAKCGMYSKKGGGMGGYAEYSFGKAGNFMANYTYGVSLVFANTAIAISAVGYACGFLGTTLDPLFTAIATIGVLWLATILNFGGPKYTGGVSSITVWGVIIPCIGLAVIGWGWFSTDMYMANWNVNNMPFGEAATNSITMTLWAFLGMESACANADAVDNPEVNVPKAVLGGTLLAAACYIVSTNIMFGIVPASELLKSTAPFGMVFAHMFGGTVGHIIMGLMVLSCFGSLLLRFPPWLAVYHCQRIQSWC
;
A
#
# COMPACT_ATOMS: atom_id res chain seq x y z
N MET A 1 -9.10 31.94 -19.67
CA MET A 1 -9.13 31.29 -18.36
C MET A 1 -9.03 29.80 -18.58
N SER A 2 -7.88 29.22 -18.31
CA SER A 2 -7.61 27.79 -18.47
C SER A 2 -8.56 27.02 -17.54
N GLN A 3 -9.37 26.11 -18.08
CA GLN A 3 -10.07 25.11 -17.28
C GLN A 3 -8.98 24.31 -16.54
N SER A 4 -8.90 24.53 -15.24
CA SER A 4 -8.04 23.77 -14.34
C SER A 4 -8.43 22.30 -14.51
N ASN A 5 -7.45 21.47 -14.90
CA ASN A 5 -7.59 20.00 -15.02
C ASN A 5 -7.71 19.40 -13.62
N LYS A 6 -8.83 19.64 -12.95
CA LYS A 6 -9.09 19.09 -11.62
C LYS A 6 -9.50 17.63 -11.72
N MET A 7 -9.08 16.83 -10.75
CA MET A 7 -9.39 15.40 -10.69
C MET A 7 -10.89 15.18 -10.41
N SER A 8 -11.48 14.19 -11.05
CA SER A 8 -12.82 13.71 -10.71
C SER A 8 -12.80 12.91 -9.41
N VAL A 9 -13.96 12.74 -8.77
CA VAL A 9 -14.12 11.90 -7.56
C VAL A 9 -13.63 10.49 -7.82
N MET A 10 -13.95 9.92 -8.99
CA MET A 10 -13.51 8.56 -9.37
C MET A 10 -11.99 8.46 -9.46
N GLN A 11 -11.33 9.43 -10.07
CA GLN A 11 -9.87 9.47 -10.16
C GLN A 11 -9.23 9.54 -8.77
N LEU A 12 -9.76 10.38 -7.89
CA LEU A 12 -9.25 10.49 -6.53
C LEU A 12 -9.54 9.21 -5.71
N THR A 13 -10.69 8.56 -5.90
CA THR A 13 -11.04 7.27 -5.27
C THR A 13 -10.03 6.19 -5.67
N ILE A 14 -9.76 6.06 -6.98
CA ILE A 14 -8.79 5.09 -7.49
C ILE A 14 -7.40 5.42 -6.97
N LEU A 15 -6.99 6.69 -7.00
CA LEU A 15 -5.69 7.13 -6.48
C LEU A 15 -5.53 6.76 -5.01
N THR A 16 -6.57 6.95 -4.20
CA THR A 16 -6.57 6.60 -2.77
C THR A 16 -6.40 5.08 -2.58
N ALA A 17 -7.19 4.28 -3.29
CA ALA A 17 -7.08 2.81 -3.23
C ALA A 17 -5.67 2.34 -3.65
N VAL A 18 -5.16 2.88 -4.73
CA VAL A 18 -3.82 2.57 -5.26
C VAL A 18 -2.70 2.92 -4.30
N ASN A 19 -2.79 4.06 -3.63
CA ASN A 19 -1.80 4.47 -2.62
C ASN A 19 -1.75 3.50 -1.42
N MET A 20 -2.89 2.92 -1.05
CA MET A 20 -2.94 1.85 -0.05
C MET A 20 -2.39 0.54 -0.61
N MET A 21 -2.81 0.13 -1.80
CA MET A 21 -2.45 -1.16 -2.39
C MET A 21 -0.95 -1.31 -2.70
N GLY A 22 -0.23 -0.21 -2.93
CA GLY A 22 1.18 -0.24 -3.31
C GLY A 22 2.15 -0.80 -2.26
N SER A 23 1.82 -0.78 -0.97
CA SER A 23 2.73 -1.27 0.09
C SER A 23 2.16 -2.41 0.91
N GLY A 24 0.85 -2.42 1.12
CA GLY A 24 0.22 -3.29 2.07
C GLY A 24 0.02 -4.71 1.56
N ILE A 25 -0.52 -4.85 0.34
CA ILE A 25 -0.97 -6.15 -0.16
C ILE A 25 0.17 -7.07 -0.65
N ILE A 26 1.30 -6.50 -1.08
CA ILE A 26 2.32 -7.21 -1.87
C ILE A 26 2.93 -8.40 -1.12
N MET A 27 3.35 -8.20 0.14
CA MET A 27 3.98 -9.23 0.99
C MET A 27 3.11 -9.70 2.15
N LEU A 28 1.94 -9.08 2.32
CA LEU A 28 1.07 -9.38 3.46
C LEU A 28 0.56 -10.83 3.48
N PRO A 29 0.21 -11.46 2.34
CA PRO A 29 -0.21 -12.86 2.34
C PRO A 29 0.83 -13.79 2.95
N THR A 30 2.14 -13.60 2.67
CA THR A 30 3.23 -14.35 3.29
C THR A 30 3.25 -14.18 4.80
N LYS A 31 3.07 -12.97 5.31
CA LYS A 31 3.07 -12.71 6.75
C LYS A 31 1.83 -13.28 7.43
N LEU A 32 0.66 -13.13 6.82
CA LEU A 32 -0.60 -13.65 7.34
C LEU A 32 -0.66 -15.18 7.30
N ALA A 33 0.16 -15.84 6.48
CA ALA A 33 0.27 -17.30 6.47
C ALA A 33 0.71 -17.89 7.82
N GLN A 34 1.32 -17.09 8.72
CA GLN A 34 1.60 -17.50 10.10
C GLN A 34 0.33 -17.76 10.91
N VAL A 35 -0.72 -16.99 10.66
CA VAL A 35 -2.01 -17.10 11.31
C VAL A 35 -2.98 -17.96 10.49
N GLY A 36 -2.83 -17.94 9.18
CA GLY A 36 -3.70 -18.62 8.23
C GLY A 36 -4.95 -17.82 7.88
N ALA A 37 -5.96 -18.52 7.37
CA ALA A 37 -7.22 -17.92 6.92
C ALA A 37 -8.01 -17.25 8.07
N LEU A 38 -7.75 -17.63 9.34
CA LEU A 38 -8.31 -16.97 10.52
C LEU A 38 -8.02 -15.46 10.55
N SER A 39 -6.98 -15.00 9.84
CA SER A 39 -6.67 -13.58 9.64
C SER A 39 -7.80 -12.78 8.98
N ILE A 40 -8.82 -13.42 8.40
CA ILE A 40 -10.03 -12.75 7.90
C ILE A 40 -10.71 -11.91 8.99
N VAL A 41 -10.71 -12.39 10.23
CA VAL A 41 -11.28 -11.65 11.36
C VAL A 41 -10.56 -10.33 11.58
N SER A 42 -9.23 -10.36 11.55
CA SER A 42 -8.40 -9.14 11.67
C SER A 42 -8.60 -8.20 10.49
N TRP A 43 -8.78 -8.73 9.28
CA TRP A 43 -9.15 -7.93 8.12
C TRP A 43 -10.47 -7.20 8.31
N LEU A 44 -11.50 -7.86 8.81
CA LEU A 44 -12.80 -7.24 9.06
C LEU A 44 -12.71 -6.15 10.14
N VAL A 45 -12.03 -6.44 11.25
CA VAL A 45 -11.82 -5.48 12.34
C VAL A 45 -11.05 -4.25 11.84
N THR A 46 -9.94 -4.46 11.13
CA THR A 46 -9.12 -3.36 10.63
C THR A 46 -9.77 -2.59 9.49
N ALA A 47 -10.57 -3.25 8.65
CA ALA A 47 -11.36 -2.56 7.63
C ALA A 47 -12.36 -1.59 8.26
N VAL A 48 -13.11 -2.03 9.28
CA VAL A 48 -14.04 -1.16 10.02
C VAL A 48 -13.29 -0.02 10.71
N GLY A 49 -12.19 -0.32 11.43
CA GLY A 49 -11.35 0.70 12.07
C GLY A 49 -10.77 1.71 11.09
N SER A 50 -10.28 1.24 9.95
CA SER A 50 -9.75 2.11 8.89
C SER A 50 -10.83 2.96 8.22
N MET A 51 -12.05 2.43 8.06
CA MET A 51 -13.19 3.23 7.59
C MET A 51 -13.56 4.35 8.57
N CYS A 52 -13.50 4.08 9.88
CA CYS A 52 -13.69 5.12 10.90
C CYS A 52 -12.60 6.19 10.82
N LEU A 53 -11.33 5.80 10.68
CA LEU A 53 -10.21 6.73 10.49
C LEU A 53 -10.36 7.53 9.20
N ALA A 54 -10.71 6.88 8.09
CA ALA A 54 -10.96 7.51 6.81
C ALA A 54 -12.08 8.57 6.91
N TYR A 55 -13.15 8.26 7.65
CA TYR A 55 -14.22 9.21 7.92
C TYR A 55 -13.74 10.44 8.73
N VAL A 56 -12.91 10.21 9.76
CA VAL A 56 -12.34 11.31 10.56
C VAL A 56 -11.43 12.18 9.69
N PHE A 57 -10.54 11.59 8.89
CA PHE A 57 -9.70 12.35 7.93
C PHE A 57 -10.54 13.15 6.94
N ALA A 58 -11.58 12.53 6.40
CA ALA A 58 -12.50 13.20 5.50
C ALA A 58 -13.15 14.41 6.16
N LYS A 59 -13.65 14.26 7.39
CA LYS A 59 -14.23 15.38 8.15
C LYS A 59 -13.21 16.48 8.46
N CYS A 60 -12.00 16.11 8.89
CA CYS A 60 -10.93 17.10 9.09
C CYS A 60 -10.63 17.88 7.80
N GLY A 61 -10.59 17.20 6.65
CA GLY A 61 -10.40 17.86 5.35
C GLY A 61 -11.50 18.82 4.96
N MET A 62 -12.75 18.56 5.36
CA MET A 62 -13.87 19.49 5.11
C MET A 62 -13.74 20.80 5.89
N TYR A 63 -13.25 20.74 7.12
CA TYR A 63 -13.18 21.91 8.02
C TYR A 63 -11.85 22.64 7.96
N SER A 64 -10.77 21.95 7.56
CA SER A 64 -9.44 22.53 7.53
C SER A 64 -9.25 23.41 6.29
N LYS A 65 -8.90 24.67 6.53
CA LYS A 65 -8.42 25.62 5.51
C LYS A 65 -6.88 25.67 5.45
N LYS A 66 -6.20 24.92 6.34
CA LYS A 66 -4.73 24.87 6.39
C LYS A 66 -4.24 23.76 5.49
N GLY A 67 -3.25 24.07 4.65
CA GLY A 67 -2.52 23.07 3.87
C GLY A 67 -1.66 22.17 4.76
N GLY A 68 -1.11 21.10 4.17
CA GLY A 68 -0.20 20.19 4.86
C GLY A 68 -0.86 18.96 5.51
N GLY A 69 -2.10 18.64 5.12
CA GLY A 69 -2.76 17.39 5.53
C GLY A 69 -2.85 17.22 7.05
N MET A 70 -2.36 16.10 7.56
CA MET A 70 -2.44 15.76 9.00
C MET A 70 -1.79 16.81 9.91
N GLY A 71 -0.67 17.38 9.49
CA GLY A 71 -0.03 18.45 10.26
C GLY A 71 -0.90 19.71 10.35
N GLY A 72 -1.55 20.08 9.26
CA GLY A 72 -2.51 21.20 9.24
C GLY A 72 -3.70 20.95 10.17
N TYR A 73 -4.21 19.71 10.24
CA TYR A 73 -5.30 19.34 11.15
C TYR A 73 -4.86 19.39 12.62
N ALA A 74 -3.69 18.84 12.94
CA ALA A 74 -3.13 18.87 14.29
C ALA A 74 -2.86 20.31 14.80
N GLU A 75 -2.57 21.24 13.90
CA GLU A 75 -2.30 22.63 14.26
C GLU A 75 -3.50 23.33 14.89
N TYR A 76 -4.73 22.97 14.51
CA TYR A 76 -5.93 23.57 15.10
C TYR A 76 -6.08 23.28 16.60
N SER A 77 -5.67 22.06 17.03
CA SER A 77 -5.81 21.64 18.42
C SER A 77 -4.53 21.84 19.25
N PHE A 78 -3.37 21.73 18.61
CA PHE A 78 -2.07 21.68 19.31
C PHE A 78 -1.09 22.75 18.84
N GLY A 79 -1.53 23.69 17.99
CA GLY A 79 -0.68 24.76 17.47
C GLY A 79 0.47 24.25 16.58
N LYS A 80 1.51 25.07 16.40
CA LYS A 80 2.67 24.74 15.57
C LYS A 80 3.44 23.50 16.04
N ALA A 81 3.46 23.22 17.35
CA ALA A 81 4.09 22.03 17.90
C ALA A 81 3.34 20.77 17.44
N GLY A 82 2.01 20.77 17.45
CA GLY A 82 1.21 19.66 16.94
C GLY A 82 1.42 19.42 15.45
N ASN A 83 1.48 20.50 14.64
CA ASN A 83 1.80 20.42 13.21
C ASN A 83 3.16 19.75 12.99
N PHE A 84 4.20 20.20 13.71
CA PHE A 84 5.53 19.63 13.60
C PHE A 84 5.55 18.14 13.99
N MET A 85 4.99 17.79 15.14
CA MET A 85 4.97 16.41 15.63
C MET A 85 4.24 15.46 14.68
N ALA A 86 3.08 15.86 14.18
CA ALA A 86 2.32 15.05 13.22
C ALA A 86 3.10 14.81 11.92
N ASN A 87 3.66 15.86 11.34
CA ASN A 87 4.45 15.76 10.11
C ASN A 87 5.76 14.99 10.32
N TYR A 88 6.45 15.18 11.44
CA TYR A 88 7.66 14.44 11.78
C TYR A 88 7.39 12.94 11.91
N THR A 89 6.37 12.57 12.71
CA THR A 89 6.00 11.17 12.92
C THR A 89 5.58 10.52 11.60
N TYR A 90 4.81 11.23 10.78
CA TYR A 90 4.43 10.75 9.46
C TYR A 90 5.65 10.57 8.54
N GLY A 91 6.57 11.53 8.54
CA GLY A 91 7.82 11.41 7.77
C GLY A 91 8.64 10.18 8.16
N VAL A 92 8.79 9.93 9.47
CA VAL A 92 9.48 8.72 9.98
C VAL A 92 8.74 7.45 9.54
N SER A 93 7.41 7.42 9.63
CA SER A 93 6.63 6.26 9.18
C SER A 93 6.81 5.96 7.69
N LEU A 94 6.93 6.99 6.84
CA LEU A 94 7.20 6.83 5.42
C LEU A 94 8.58 6.23 5.13
N VAL A 95 9.59 6.52 5.94
CA VAL A 95 10.93 5.88 5.80
C VAL A 95 10.82 4.38 6.00
N PHE A 96 10.14 3.93 7.05
CA PHE A 96 9.90 2.50 7.28
C PHE A 96 9.06 1.87 6.18
N ALA A 97 8.01 2.56 5.72
CA ALA A 97 7.15 2.08 4.64
C ALA A 97 7.95 1.90 3.33
N ASN A 98 8.77 2.86 2.95
CA ASN A 98 9.60 2.78 1.76
C ASN A 98 10.62 1.64 1.85
N THR A 99 11.22 1.44 3.03
CA THR A 99 12.13 0.31 3.25
C THR A 99 11.41 -1.03 3.06
N ALA A 100 10.20 -1.19 3.60
CA ALA A 100 9.42 -2.40 3.42
C ALA A 100 9.05 -2.66 1.95
N ILE A 101 8.72 -1.60 1.18
CA ILE A 101 8.45 -1.73 -0.26
C ILE A 101 9.71 -2.13 -1.02
N ALA A 102 10.86 -1.54 -0.68
CA ALA A 102 12.13 -1.88 -1.33
C ALA A 102 12.54 -3.34 -1.06
N ILE A 103 12.35 -3.84 0.17
CA ILE A 103 12.55 -5.26 0.50
C ILE A 103 11.61 -6.14 -0.33
N SER A 104 10.36 -5.73 -0.49
CA SER A 104 9.39 -6.46 -1.32
C SER A 104 9.82 -6.49 -2.79
N ALA A 105 10.31 -5.37 -3.32
CA ALA A 105 10.83 -5.30 -4.70
C ALA A 105 11.99 -6.29 -4.90
N VAL A 106 12.94 -6.35 -3.97
CA VAL A 106 14.06 -7.31 -4.00
C VAL A 106 13.54 -8.74 -3.90
N GLY A 107 12.60 -9.04 -2.99
CA GLY A 107 12.01 -10.37 -2.84
C GLY A 107 11.33 -10.87 -4.13
N TYR A 108 10.52 -10.03 -4.77
CA TYR A 108 9.90 -10.35 -6.07
C TYR A 108 10.91 -10.48 -7.20
N ALA A 109 11.97 -9.65 -7.20
CA ALA A 109 13.06 -9.78 -8.17
C ALA A 109 13.80 -11.11 -8.00
N CYS A 110 14.06 -11.54 -6.77
CA CYS A 110 14.65 -12.86 -6.48
C CYS A 110 13.73 -13.99 -6.97
N GLY A 111 12.43 -13.90 -6.70
CA GLY A 111 11.45 -14.85 -7.21
C GLY A 111 11.41 -14.92 -8.74
N PHE A 112 11.45 -13.75 -9.39
CA PHE A 112 11.48 -13.63 -10.85
C PHE A 112 12.76 -14.26 -11.46
N LEU A 113 13.91 -14.06 -10.81
CA LEU A 113 15.21 -14.61 -11.27
C LEU A 113 15.44 -16.05 -10.83
N GLY A 114 14.54 -16.64 -10.00
CA GLY A 114 14.70 -17.97 -9.44
C GLY A 114 15.90 -18.09 -8.50
N THR A 115 16.30 -17.00 -7.85
CA THR A 115 17.48 -16.93 -6.96
C THR A 115 17.06 -16.64 -5.53
N THR A 116 17.91 -17.00 -4.58
CA THR A 116 17.77 -16.61 -3.17
C THR A 116 19.00 -15.81 -2.76
N LEU A 117 18.80 -14.71 -2.07
CA LEU A 117 19.87 -13.88 -1.53
C LEU A 117 20.01 -14.10 -0.03
N ASP A 118 21.25 -14.13 0.44
CA ASP A 118 21.54 -14.06 1.86
C ASP A 118 21.04 -12.72 2.46
N PRO A 119 20.78 -12.66 3.77
CA PRO A 119 20.30 -11.44 4.42
C PRO A 119 21.15 -10.19 4.15
N LEU A 120 22.47 -10.35 4.10
CA LEU A 120 23.41 -9.26 3.81
C LEU A 120 23.24 -8.73 2.38
N PHE A 121 23.18 -9.61 1.39
CA PHE A 121 22.98 -9.20 -0.01
C PHE A 121 21.59 -8.65 -0.24
N THR A 122 20.57 -9.15 0.45
CA THR A 122 19.22 -8.58 0.44
C THR A 122 19.23 -7.15 0.97
N ALA A 123 19.94 -6.88 2.07
CA ALA A 123 20.07 -5.53 2.62
C ALA A 123 20.79 -4.59 1.64
N ILE A 124 21.90 -5.01 1.04
CA ILE A 124 22.64 -4.22 0.05
C ILE A 124 21.79 -3.93 -1.17
N ALA A 125 21.07 -4.91 -1.71
CA ALA A 125 20.17 -4.74 -2.84
C ALA A 125 19.03 -3.78 -2.50
N THR A 126 18.46 -3.88 -1.29
CA THR A 126 17.41 -2.97 -0.80
C THR A 126 17.90 -1.53 -0.74
N ILE A 127 19.10 -1.30 -0.20
CA ILE A 127 19.74 0.02 -0.19
C ILE A 127 19.94 0.53 -1.61
N GLY A 128 20.40 -0.31 -2.53
CA GLY A 128 20.56 0.03 -3.94
C GLY A 128 19.26 0.46 -4.60
N VAL A 129 18.15 -0.26 -4.36
CA VAL A 129 16.81 0.09 -4.86
C VAL A 129 16.33 1.43 -4.31
N LEU A 130 16.55 1.69 -3.00
CA LEU A 130 16.19 2.97 -2.38
C LEU A 130 16.98 4.13 -2.98
N TRP A 131 18.29 3.96 -3.18
CA TRP A 131 19.12 4.98 -3.82
C TRP A 131 18.72 5.22 -5.27
N LEU A 132 18.43 4.17 -6.02
CA LEU A 132 17.97 4.30 -7.40
C LEU A 132 16.64 5.07 -7.46
N ALA A 133 15.67 4.74 -6.61
CA ALA A 133 14.41 5.46 -6.51
C ALA A 133 14.62 6.93 -6.12
N THR A 134 15.55 7.21 -5.18
CA THR A 134 15.90 8.56 -4.75
C THR A 134 16.48 9.38 -5.91
N ILE A 135 17.44 8.82 -6.65
CA ILE A 135 18.08 9.49 -7.79
C ILE A 135 17.05 9.82 -8.88
N LEU A 136 16.16 8.85 -9.20
CA LEU A 136 15.12 9.08 -10.20
C LEU A 136 14.08 10.12 -9.77
N ASN A 137 13.89 10.31 -8.47
CA ASN A 137 13.03 11.38 -7.95
C ASN A 137 13.56 12.79 -8.22
N PHE A 138 14.86 12.98 -8.42
CA PHE A 138 15.42 14.26 -8.86
C PHE A 138 14.97 14.66 -10.27
N GLY A 139 14.44 13.74 -11.08
CA GLY A 139 13.81 14.02 -12.37
C GLY A 139 12.51 14.85 -12.31
N GLY A 140 11.98 15.04 -11.10
CA GLY A 140 10.83 15.89 -10.81
C GLY A 140 9.47 15.17 -10.88
N PRO A 141 8.41 15.83 -10.35
CA PRO A 141 7.08 15.22 -10.13
C PRO A 141 6.38 14.76 -11.41
N LYS A 142 6.63 15.44 -12.53
CA LYS A 142 6.00 15.07 -13.81
C LYS A 142 6.51 13.73 -14.33
N TYR A 143 7.81 13.49 -14.19
CA TYR A 143 8.42 12.22 -14.60
C TYR A 143 8.04 11.09 -13.67
N THR A 144 8.21 11.27 -12.36
CA THR A 144 7.91 10.25 -11.36
C THR A 144 6.43 9.89 -11.31
N GLY A 145 5.54 10.90 -11.44
CA GLY A 145 4.10 10.67 -11.50
C GLY A 145 3.66 9.88 -12.74
N GLY A 146 4.27 10.16 -13.91
CA GLY A 146 3.99 9.42 -15.14
C GLY A 146 4.38 7.94 -15.02
N VAL A 147 5.61 7.67 -14.58
CA VAL A 147 6.11 6.29 -14.38
C VAL A 147 5.25 5.54 -13.36
N SER A 148 4.97 6.16 -12.23
CA SER A 148 4.19 5.53 -11.16
C SER A 148 2.76 5.22 -11.58
N SER A 149 2.11 6.09 -12.35
CA SER A 149 0.75 5.86 -12.86
C SER A 149 0.64 4.63 -13.75
N ILE A 150 1.70 4.29 -14.47
CA ILE A 150 1.74 3.08 -15.31
C ILE A 150 2.07 1.85 -14.45
N THR A 151 3.08 1.95 -13.62
CA THR A 151 3.59 0.80 -12.85
C THR A 151 2.63 0.31 -11.77
N VAL A 152 1.76 1.18 -11.25
CA VAL A 152 0.75 0.81 -10.24
C VAL A 152 -0.23 -0.25 -10.74
N TRP A 153 -0.47 -0.34 -12.04
CA TRP A 153 -1.27 -1.40 -12.63
C TRP A 153 -0.67 -2.79 -12.42
N GLY A 154 0.64 -2.85 -12.18
CA GLY A 154 1.33 -4.10 -11.88
C GLY A 154 0.90 -4.77 -10.58
N VAL A 155 0.31 -4.06 -9.61
CA VAL A 155 -0.30 -4.65 -8.41
C VAL A 155 -1.82 -4.75 -8.54
N ILE A 156 -2.46 -3.79 -9.19
CA ILE A 156 -3.91 -3.77 -9.35
C ILE A 156 -4.39 -4.96 -10.18
N ILE A 157 -3.76 -5.22 -11.33
CA ILE A 157 -4.15 -6.30 -12.24
C ILE A 157 -4.07 -7.66 -11.55
N PRO A 158 -2.94 -8.07 -10.90
CA PRO A 158 -2.90 -9.33 -10.19
C PRO A 158 -3.90 -9.41 -9.02
N CYS A 159 -4.08 -8.33 -8.27
CA CYS A 159 -4.98 -8.32 -7.13
C CYS A 159 -6.45 -8.50 -7.56
N ILE A 160 -6.92 -7.71 -8.53
CA ILE A 160 -8.27 -7.84 -9.07
C ILE A 160 -8.42 -9.15 -9.84
N GLY A 161 -7.40 -9.52 -10.64
CA GLY A 161 -7.39 -10.78 -11.37
C GLY A 161 -7.62 -11.95 -10.42
N LEU A 162 -6.85 -12.02 -9.34
CA LEU A 162 -7.03 -13.07 -8.33
C LEU A 162 -8.41 -13.00 -7.67
N ALA A 163 -8.90 -11.82 -7.33
CA ALA A 163 -10.21 -11.64 -6.71
C ALA A 163 -11.38 -12.09 -7.59
N VAL A 164 -11.23 -12.01 -8.91
CA VAL A 164 -12.28 -12.37 -9.88
C VAL A 164 -12.16 -13.82 -10.36
N ILE A 165 -10.96 -14.21 -10.82
CA ILE A 165 -10.77 -15.51 -11.46
C ILE A 165 -10.28 -16.61 -10.50
N GLY A 166 -9.68 -16.24 -9.37
CA GLY A 166 -9.12 -17.20 -8.40
C GLY A 166 -10.12 -18.19 -7.81
N TRP A 167 -11.40 -17.87 -7.86
CA TRP A 167 -12.49 -18.78 -7.41
C TRP A 167 -12.54 -20.10 -8.18
N GLY A 168 -12.06 -20.12 -9.43
CA GLY A 168 -11.99 -21.35 -10.23
C GLY A 168 -10.98 -22.39 -9.72
N TRP A 169 -10.00 -21.95 -8.93
CA TRP A 169 -9.00 -22.82 -8.28
C TRP A 169 -9.16 -22.90 -6.77
N PHE A 170 -10.17 -22.23 -6.22
CA PHE A 170 -10.42 -22.23 -4.79
C PHE A 170 -10.92 -23.59 -4.31
N SER A 171 -10.22 -24.16 -3.33
CA SER A 171 -10.63 -25.39 -2.64
C SER A 171 -10.99 -25.08 -1.21
N THR A 172 -12.23 -25.48 -0.83
CA THR A 172 -12.71 -25.34 0.55
C THR A 172 -11.88 -26.18 1.52
N ASP A 173 -11.45 -27.39 1.09
CA ASP A 173 -10.64 -28.27 1.92
C ASP A 173 -9.26 -27.64 2.21
N MET A 174 -8.63 -27.04 1.18
CA MET A 174 -7.38 -26.31 1.34
C MET A 174 -7.56 -25.10 2.27
N TYR A 175 -8.65 -24.34 2.09
CA TYR A 175 -8.95 -23.19 2.93
C TYR A 175 -9.15 -23.58 4.40
N MET A 176 -9.85 -24.68 4.65
CA MET A 176 -10.07 -25.20 6.01
C MET A 176 -8.79 -25.77 6.62
N ALA A 177 -7.94 -26.42 5.82
CA ALA A 177 -6.62 -26.87 6.27
C ALA A 177 -5.70 -25.68 6.65
N ASN A 178 -5.86 -24.56 5.97
CA ASN A 178 -5.14 -23.30 6.25
C ASN A 178 -5.83 -22.41 7.29
N TRP A 179 -6.94 -22.85 7.93
CA TRP A 179 -7.75 -21.98 8.80
C TRP A 179 -6.95 -21.45 9.99
N ASN A 180 -6.28 -22.32 10.72
CA ASN A 180 -5.45 -21.95 11.89
C ASN A 180 -4.19 -22.82 11.91
N VAL A 181 -3.18 -22.40 11.16
CA VAL A 181 -1.97 -23.21 10.86
C VAL A 181 -1.17 -23.57 12.12
N ASN A 182 -1.11 -22.67 13.08
CA ASN A 182 -0.30 -22.84 14.30
C ASN A 182 -1.15 -23.19 15.52
N ASN A 183 -2.43 -23.55 15.37
CA ASN A 183 -3.37 -23.82 16.46
C ASN A 183 -3.36 -22.73 17.55
N MET A 184 -3.26 -21.48 17.15
CA MET A 184 -3.23 -20.34 18.07
C MET A 184 -4.61 -20.13 18.70
N PRO A 185 -4.67 -19.68 19.97
CA PRO A 185 -5.92 -19.17 20.53
C PRO A 185 -6.49 -18.05 19.67
N PHE A 186 -7.81 -18.03 19.47
CA PHE A 186 -8.48 -17.08 18.59
C PHE A 186 -8.09 -15.61 18.85
N GLY A 187 -8.06 -15.20 20.13
CA GLY A 187 -7.70 -13.84 20.51
C GLY A 187 -6.25 -13.46 20.19
N GLU A 188 -5.32 -14.41 20.36
CA GLU A 188 -3.91 -14.22 20.04
C GLU A 188 -3.70 -14.14 18.52
N ALA A 189 -4.31 -15.04 17.76
CA ALA A 189 -4.25 -15.01 16.29
C ALA A 189 -4.79 -13.69 15.73
N ALA A 190 -5.93 -13.21 16.24
CA ALA A 190 -6.51 -11.94 15.84
C ALA A 190 -5.57 -10.76 16.20
N THR A 191 -5.06 -10.71 17.42
CA THR A 191 -4.18 -9.61 17.89
C THR A 191 -2.89 -9.54 17.08
N ASN A 192 -2.26 -10.68 16.82
CA ASN A 192 -1.01 -10.76 16.04
C ASN A 192 -1.19 -10.28 14.59
N SER A 193 -2.35 -10.51 14.00
CA SER A 193 -2.61 -10.13 12.60
C SER A 193 -3.23 -8.72 12.45
N ILE A 194 -3.84 -8.12 13.48
CA ILE A 194 -4.43 -6.77 13.42
C ILE A 194 -3.39 -5.72 13.01
N THR A 195 -2.20 -5.74 13.60
CA THR A 195 -1.16 -4.78 13.27
C THR A 195 -0.70 -4.91 11.81
N MET A 196 -0.61 -6.15 11.31
CA MET A 196 -0.23 -6.43 9.92
C MET A 196 -1.31 -5.95 8.96
N THR A 197 -2.59 -6.26 9.24
CA THR A 197 -3.70 -5.86 8.37
C THR A 197 -3.94 -4.34 8.42
N LEU A 198 -3.75 -3.69 9.58
CA LEU A 198 -3.84 -2.23 9.70
C LEU A 198 -2.79 -1.52 8.84
N TRP A 199 -1.59 -2.08 8.75
CA TRP A 199 -0.53 -1.56 7.89
C TRP A 199 -0.97 -1.42 6.42
N ALA A 200 -1.80 -2.33 5.92
CA ALA A 200 -2.28 -2.32 4.54
C ALA A 200 -3.16 -1.11 4.22
N PHE A 201 -3.77 -0.49 5.22
CA PHE A 201 -4.64 0.68 5.05
C PHE A 201 -3.89 2.02 5.14
N LEU A 202 -2.58 2.02 5.41
CA LEU A 202 -1.78 3.26 5.37
C LEU A 202 -1.73 3.80 3.94
N GLY A 203 -1.99 5.08 3.79
CA GLY A 203 -2.11 5.77 2.51
C GLY A 203 -3.50 6.36 2.24
N MET A 204 -4.52 6.05 3.07
CA MET A 204 -5.85 6.64 2.96
C MET A 204 -5.83 8.17 3.16
N GLU A 205 -4.89 8.67 3.95
CA GLU A 205 -4.67 10.08 4.23
C GLU A 205 -4.17 10.87 2.99
N SER A 206 -3.64 10.18 1.99
CA SER A 206 -3.08 10.82 0.78
C SER A 206 -4.12 11.56 -0.04
N ALA A 207 -5.39 11.13 -0.01
CA ALA A 207 -6.48 11.85 -0.67
C ALA A 207 -6.70 13.24 -0.04
N CYS A 208 -6.54 13.36 1.28
CA CYS A 208 -6.67 14.64 1.98
C CYS A 208 -5.54 15.60 1.60
N ALA A 209 -4.34 15.09 1.32
CA ALA A 209 -3.21 15.89 0.84
C ALA A 209 -3.42 16.43 -0.59
N ASN A 210 -4.31 15.80 -1.37
CA ASN A 210 -4.63 16.20 -2.75
C ASN A 210 -5.98 16.97 -2.85
N ALA A 211 -6.51 17.48 -1.74
CA ALA A 211 -7.78 18.16 -1.70
C ALA A 211 -7.86 19.37 -2.66
N ASP A 212 -6.77 20.11 -2.80
CA ASP A 212 -6.71 21.30 -3.67
C ASP A 212 -6.82 20.98 -5.18
N ALA A 213 -6.56 19.72 -5.54
CA ALA A 213 -6.59 19.25 -6.92
C ALA A 213 -7.98 18.74 -7.37
N VAL A 214 -9.03 18.91 -6.55
CA VAL A 214 -10.38 18.36 -6.78
C VAL A 214 -11.42 19.48 -6.73
N ASP A 215 -12.47 19.36 -7.55
CA ASP A 215 -13.64 20.25 -7.45
C ASP A 215 -14.45 19.91 -6.21
N ASN A 216 -14.99 20.95 -5.54
CA ASN A 216 -15.79 20.82 -4.32
C ASN A 216 -15.16 19.85 -3.30
N PRO A 217 -13.94 20.14 -2.80
CA PRO A 217 -13.18 19.22 -1.95
C PRO A 217 -13.96 18.81 -0.70
N GLU A 218 -14.79 19.67 -0.14
CA GLU A 218 -15.63 19.41 1.02
C GLU A 218 -16.59 18.21 0.84
N VAL A 219 -17.02 17.94 -0.40
CA VAL A 219 -17.91 16.82 -0.73
C VAL A 219 -17.17 15.66 -1.36
N ASN A 220 -16.23 15.96 -2.23
CA ASN A 220 -15.59 14.96 -3.10
C ASN A 220 -14.43 14.23 -2.42
N VAL A 221 -13.67 14.90 -1.54
CA VAL A 221 -12.59 14.24 -0.78
C VAL A 221 -13.16 13.17 0.18
N PRO A 222 -14.20 13.44 1.00
CA PRO A 222 -14.81 12.40 1.82
C PRO A 222 -15.29 11.19 1.03
N LYS A 223 -15.95 11.39 -0.11
CA LYS A 223 -16.41 10.30 -0.97
C LYS A 223 -15.24 9.47 -1.50
N ALA A 224 -14.18 10.14 -1.92
CA ALA A 224 -13.00 9.47 -2.46
C ALA A 224 -12.22 8.70 -1.41
N VAL A 225 -12.03 9.25 -0.21
CA VAL A 225 -11.34 8.57 0.90
C VAL A 225 -12.10 7.32 1.32
N LEU A 226 -13.41 7.46 1.58
CA LEU A 226 -14.25 6.32 1.99
C LEU A 226 -14.37 5.27 0.89
N GLY A 227 -14.64 5.71 -0.35
CA GLY A 227 -14.75 4.80 -1.50
C GLY A 227 -13.44 4.07 -1.79
N GLY A 228 -12.30 4.78 -1.74
CA GLY A 228 -10.97 4.19 -1.94
C GLY A 228 -10.60 3.18 -0.85
N THR A 229 -10.91 3.51 0.41
CA THR A 229 -10.66 2.61 1.55
C THR A 229 -11.53 1.35 1.45
N LEU A 230 -12.80 1.49 1.09
CA LEU A 230 -13.70 0.35 0.91
C LEU A 230 -13.24 -0.55 -0.26
N LEU A 231 -12.84 0.04 -1.38
CA LEU A 231 -12.32 -0.70 -2.54
C LEU A 231 -11.06 -1.48 -2.18
N ALA A 232 -10.11 -0.84 -1.51
CA ALA A 232 -8.89 -1.50 -1.04
C ALA A 232 -9.20 -2.63 -0.05
N ALA A 233 -10.10 -2.41 0.92
CA ALA A 233 -10.53 -3.43 1.87
C ALA A 233 -11.11 -4.66 1.17
N ALA A 234 -12.00 -4.46 0.21
CA ALA A 234 -12.59 -5.55 -0.57
C ALA A 234 -11.51 -6.34 -1.32
N CYS A 235 -10.59 -5.65 -2.02
CA CYS A 235 -9.48 -6.29 -2.73
C CYS A 235 -8.59 -7.10 -1.78
N TYR A 236 -8.23 -6.56 -0.61
CA TYR A 236 -7.37 -7.23 0.36
C TYR A 236 -8.01 -8.48 0.94
N ILE A 237 -9.23 -8.35 1.42
CA ILE A 237 -9.97 -9.46 2.04
C ILE A 237 -10.15 -10.59 1.04
N VAL A 238 -10.63 -10.27 -0.17
CA VAL A 238 -10.95 -11.28 -1.16
C VAL A 238 -9.67 -11.94 -1.69
N SER A 239 -8.68 -11.18 -2.12
CA SER A 239 -7.44 -11.75 -2.69
C SER A 239 -6.66 -12.59 -1.68
N THR A 240 -6.53 -12.12 -0.42
CA THR A 240 -5.78 -12.87 0.61
C THR A 240 -6.47 -14.19 0.94
N ASN A 241 -7.80 -14.17 1.08
CA ASN A 241 -8.54 -15.39 1.42
C ASN A 241 -8.57 -16.40 0.26
N ILE A 242 -8.66 -15.93 -0.98
CA ILE A 242 -8.54 -16.80 -2.16
C ILE A 242 -7.16 -17.49 -2.20
N MET A 243 -6.08 -16.79 -1.88
CA MET A 243 -4.74 -17.39 -1.83
C MET A 243 -4.68 -18.58 -0.86
N PHE A 244 -5.30 -18.46 0.33
CA PHE A 244 -5.37 -19.57 1.28
C PHE A 244 -6.23 -20.74 0.81
N GLY A 245 -7.12 -20.55 -0.15
CA GLY A 245 -7.88 -21.61 -0.80
C GLY A 245 -7.17 -22.27 -1.97
N ILE A 246 -6.06 -21.69 -2.46
CA ILE A 246 -5.33 -22.20 -3.64
C ILE A 246 -4.02 -22.88 -3.24
N VAL A 247 -3.28 -22.31 -2.27
CA VAL A 247 -1.92 -22.72 -1.93
C VAL A 247 -1.82 -23.03 -0.43
N PRO A 248 -1.02 -24.07 -0.05
CA PRO A 248 -0.77 -24.34 1.36
C PRO A 248 -0.10 -23.16 2.06
N ALA A 249 -0.53 -22.84 3.28
CA ALA A 249 0.05 -21.78 4.07
C ALA A 249 1.56 -21.99 4.34
N SER A 250 2.01 -23.24 4.41
CA SER A 250 3.44 -23.59 4.57
C SER A 250 4.31 -23.16 3.39
N GLU A 251 3.75 -23.11 2.19
CA GLU A 251 4.43 -22.61 0.98
C GLU A 251 4.36 -21.09 0.94
N LEU A 252 3.19 -20.50 1.23
CA LEU A 252 3.03 -19.05 1.32
C LEU A 252 3.99 -18.43 2.32
N LEU A 253 4.18 -19.07 3.48
CA LEU A 253 5.06 -18.59 4.54
C LEU A 253 6.52 -18.44 4.10
N LYS A 254 6.98 -19.29 3.18
CA LYS A 254 8.34 -19.29 2.65
C LYS A 254 8.51 -18.43 1.41
N SER A 255 7.40 -17.98 0.81
CA SER A 255 7.44 -17.27 -0.45
C SER A 255 7.88 -15.82 -0.27
N THR A 256 8.83 -15.39 -1.10
CA THR A 256 9.21 -13.99 -1.26
C THR A 256 8.37 -13.26 -2.32
N ALA A 257 7.52 -14.01 -3.07
CA ALA A 257 6.71 -13.51 -4.16
C ALA A 257 5.33 -14.19 -4.18
N PRO A 258 4.46 -13.97 -3.15
CA PRO A 258 3.23 -14.75 -2.95
C PRO A 258 2.26 -14.68 -4.13
N PHE A 259 2.04 -13.51 -4.74
CA PHE A 259 1.17 -13.40 -5.92
C PHE A 259 1.71 -14.20 -7.10
N GLY A 260 3.00 -14.07 -7.40
CA GLY A 260 3.61 -14.81 -8.50
C GLY A 260 3.52 -16.32 -8.30
N MET A 261 3.71 -16.79 -7.06
CA MET A 261 3.57 -18.21 -6.72
C MET A 261 2.12 -18.70 -6.92
N VAL A 262 1.12 -17.97 -6.43
CA VAL A 262 -0.29 -18.35 -6.60
C VAL A 262 -0.68 -18.38 -8.08
N PHE A 263 -0.29 -17.39 -8.87
CA PHE A 263 -0.53 -17.39 -10.32
C PHE A 263 0.22 -18.52 -11.04
N ALA A 264 1.41 -18.91 -10.56
CA ALA A 264 2.11 -20.07 -11.09
C ALA A 264 1.35 -21.37 -10.83
N HIS A 265 0.72 -21.51 -9.66
CA HIS A 265 -0.18 -22.65 -9.37
C HIS A 265 -1.42 -22.67 -10.24
N MET A 266 -1.99 -21.49 -10.58
CA MET A 266 -3.20 -21.39 -11.39
C MET A 266 -2.95 -21.63 -12.88
N PHE A 267 -1.89 -21.06 -13.45
CA PHE A 267 -1.68 -20.96 -14.89
C PHE A 267 -0.31 -21.47 -15.36
N GLY A 268 0.52 -21.94 -14.44
CA GLY A 268 1.87 -22.41 -14.74
C GLY A 268 2.97 -21.35 -14.54
N GLY A 269 4.21 -21.79 -14.60
CA GLY A 269 5.38 -20.99 -14.23
C GLY A 269 5.56 -19.70 -15.04
N THR A 270 5.25 -19.73 -16.35
CA THR A 270 5.39 -18.55 -17.21
C THR A 270 4.53 -17.38 -16.75
N VAL A 271 3.26 -17.64 -16.42
CA VAL A 271 2.35 -16.60 -15.91
C VAL A 271 2.81 -16.11 -14.54
N GLY A 272 3.24 -17.01 -13.68
CA GLY A 272 3.83 -16.63 -12.39
C GLY A 272 5.01 -15.67 -12.54
N HIS A 273 5.93 -15.93 -13.47
CA HIS A 273 7.06 -15.04 -13.76
C HIS A 273 6.61 -13.67 -14.27
N ILE A 274 5.63 -13.61 -15.18
CA ILE A 274 5.08 -12.34 -15.66
C ILE A 274 4.52 -11.51 -14.49
N ILE A 275 3.75 -12.15 -13.62
CA ILE A 275 3.19 -11.49 -12.43
C ILE A 275 4.29 -10.99 -11.48
N MET A 276 5.34 -11.79 -11.24
CA MET A 276 6.48 -11.36 -10.43
C MET A 276 7.15 -10.12 -11.02
N GLY A 277 7.38 -10.08 -12.32
CA GLY A 277 7.94 -8.92 -13.01
C GLY A 277 7.07 -7.66 -12.90
N LEU A 278 5.75 -7.81 -13.07
CA LEU A 278 4.80 -6.71 -12.87
C LEU A 278 4.81 -6.19 -11.43
N MET A 279 4.93 -7.09 -10.44
CA MET A 279 5.02 -6.70 -9.03
C MET A 279 6.34 -5.96 -8.71
N VAL A 280 7.47 -6.36 -9.29
CA VAL A 280 8.74 -5.62 -9.16
C VAL A 280 8.57 -4.19 -9.66
N LEU A 281 8.02 -4.03 -10.87
CA LEU A 281 7.78 -2.72 -11.46
C LEU A 281 6.82 -1.88 -10.61
N SER A 282 5.78 -2.51 -10.05
CA SER A 282 4.81 -1.82 -9.19
C SER A 282 5.41 -1.38 -7.85
N CYS A 283 6.23 -2.21 -7.22
CA CYS A 283 6.97 -1.83 -6.00
C CYS A 283 7.85 -0.61 -6.29
N PHE A 284 8.57 -0.63 -7.40
CA PHE A 284 9.45 0.47 -7.78
C PHE A 284 8.67 1.76 -8.06
N GLY A 285 7.56 1.69 -8.78
CA GLY A 285 6.67 2.83 -9.01
C GLY A 285 6.06 3.39 -7.72
N SER A 286 5.72 2.52 -6.77
CA SER A 286 5.23 2.94 -5.45
C SER A 286 6.29 3.68 -4.64
N LEU A 287 7.56 3.29 -4.74
CA LEU A 287 8.68 4.02 -4.15
C LEU A 287 8.81 5.43 -4.75
N LEU A 288 8.67 5.56 -6.07
CA LEU A 288 8.75 6.86 -6.74
C LEU A 288 7.62 7.81 -6.31
N LEU A 289 6.40 7.31 -6.08
CA LEU A 289 5.27 8.12 -5.61
C LEU A 289 5.43 8.61 -4.17
N ARG A 290 6.03 7.80 -3.31
CA ARG A 290 6.12 8.06 -1.87
C ARG A 290 7.30 8.92 -1.44
N PHE A 291 8.27 9.18 -2.32
CA PHE A 291 9.26 10.21 -2.12
C PHE A 291 8.65 11.57 -2.51
N PRO A 292 8.04 12.31 -1.58
CA PRO A 292 7.34 13.53 -1.97
C PRO A 292 8.33 14.60 -2.39
N PRO A 293 8.13 15.22 -3.57
CA PRO A 293 8.95 16.33 -4.02
C PRO A 293 8.89 17.54 -3.08
N TRP A 294 7.91 17.62 -2.19
CA TRP A 294 7.78 18.71 -1.23
C TRP A 294 8.85 18.71 -0.12
N LEU A 295 9.49 17.59 0.19
CA LEU A 295 10.66 17.59 1.07
C LEU A 295 11.81 18.38 0.43
N ALA A 296 11.99 18.29 -0.87
CA ALA A 296 12.96 19.11 -1.63
C ALA A 296 12.50 20.57 -1.75
N VAL A 297 11.21 20.82 -2.00
CA VAL A 297 10.64 22.16 -2.12
C VAL A 297 10.61 22.90 -0.77
N TYR A 298 10.28 22.21 0.32
CA TYR A 298 10.29 22.81 1.66
C TYR A 298 11.71 23.21 2.11
N HIS A 299 12.72 22.45 1.73
CA HIS A 299 14.11 22.82 1.98
C HIS A 299 14.54 24.02 1.12
N CYS A 300 14.16 24.06 -0.16
CA CYS A 300 14.47 25.20 -1.02
C CYS A 300 13.76 26.50 -0.60
N GLN A 301 12.49 26.45 -0.24
CA GLN A 301 11.76 27.62 0.23
C GLN A 301 12.24 28.15 1.58
N ARG A 302 12.68 27.25 2.49
CA ARG A 302 13.28 27.68 3.76
C ARG A 302 14.65 28.29 3.59
N ILE A 303 15.47 27.80 2.67
CA ILE A 303 16.78 28.40 2.38
C ILE A 303 16.60 29.79 1.78
N GLN A 304 15.60 30.00 0.91
CA GLN A 304 15.29 31.33 0.36
C GLN A 304 14.66 32.31 1.37
N SER A 305 14.07 31.82 2.47
CA SER A 305 13.55 32.70 3.52
C SER A 305 14.58 33.07 4.60
N TRP A 306 15.81 32.54 4.51
CA TRP A 306 16.95 32.88 5.39
C TRP A 306 18.03 33.71 4.66
N CYS A 307 17.89 33.91 3.36
CA CYS A 307 18.64 34.90 2.56
C CYS A 307 17.79 36.12 2.28
#